data_9633a1a535067fd813eb3842f6841409
#
_entry.id   9633a1a535067fd813eb3842f6841409
#
_cell.length_a   1.000
_cell.length_b   1.000
_cell.length_c   1.000
_cell.angle_alpha   90.00
_cell.angle_beta   90.00
_cell.angle_gamma   90.00
#
_symmetry.space_group_name_H-M   'P 1'
#
loop_
_entity.id
_entity.type
_entity.pdbx_description
1 polymer ?
#
loop_
_entity_poly.entity_id
_entity_poly.type
_entity_poly.pdbx_seq_one_letter_code
_entity_poly.pdbx_strand_id
1 'polypeptide(L)'
;MLQQKLQQLFGYDEFRPGQKEIIEQLYHKRDCIALLPTGMGKSLCYQLPGYLFDKPVLIVSPLLSLMQDQVDQLKQRGEKRVVALNSFLSPNEKTYALHFLHEYRFIFTSPEMLTQPQVRERLKQIELSLIVADEAHCISQWGFDFRPDYLRIGEILGDTRPPILALTATATDSVLSDIKTYLHMNEPYEFIHAIDRENIKLAKYMFEIKEEKQDWILQHIKSSKGPGIIYMSSRKKCDEFSQLLIEQHISAASYHAGKDAEDRQFIQQQFINDDVEWIVATNAFGMGVHKNNIRQVIHESMPANVSNYMQEIGRAGRDGKEALAILLYAEGDEHYAQYIASEDLPKAVHVDAYASYVQMQQEPKIMLDTAEVSETAYRVLDYWMKQESIEAVKKRLAKMTASKLEAVQEMLKIVTTSQCMREQLVQYFGQTVAQKHAICCTNCGLNIETLMESREIVKQKETLNWDERLRKLLFGYI
;
A
#
# COMPACT_ATOMS: atom_id res chain seq x y z
N MET A 1 12.27 30.78 -4.41
CA MET A 1 13.33 29.79 -4.68
C MET A 1 12.77 28.36 -4.82
N LEU A 2 12.06 27.78 -3.84
CA LEU A 2 11.49 26.42 -3.95
C LEU A 2 10.48 26.27 -5.10
N GLN A 3 9.58 27.23 -5.29
CA GLN A 3 8.59 27.24 -6.38
C GLN A 3 9.25 27.18 -7.77
N GLN A 4 10.30 27.95 -7.99
CA GLN A 4 11.06 27.93 -9.24
C GLN A 4 11.74 26.58 -9.49
N LYS A 5 12.25 25.96 -8.43
CA LYS A 5 12.83 24.60 -8.50
C LYS A 5 11.79 23.53 -8.77
N LEU A 6 10.59 23.66 -8.17
CA LEU A 6 9.45 22.80 -8.45
C LEU A 6 9.09 22.81 -9.94
N GLN A 7 8.92 24.00 -10.50
CA GLN A 7 8.59 24.16 -11.93
C GLN A 7 9.71 23.65 -12.83
N GLN A 8 10.97 24.00 -12.51
CA GLN A 8 12.14 23.62 -13.31
C GLN A 8 12.36 22.09 -13.35
N LEU A 9 12.22 21.40 -12.21
CA LEU A 9 12.56 19.98 -12.07
C LEU A 9 11.38 19.04 -12.30
N PHE A 10 10.16 19.50 -12.01
CA PHE A 10 8.97 18.64 -12.02
C PHE A 10 7.86 19.15 -12.95
N GLY A 11 7.95 20.40 -13.44
CA GLY A 11 6.95 21.00 -14.32
C GLY A 11 5.64 21.38 -13.59
N TYR A 12 5.65 21.45 -12.26
CA TYR A 12 4.48 21.84 -11.46
C TYR A 12 4.56 23.33 -11.10
N ASP A 13 3.44 24.01 -11.23
CA ASP A 13 3.34 25.45 -10.92
C ASP A 13 3.15 25.69 -9.42
N GLU A 14 2.50 24.78 -8.71
CA GLU A 14 2.18 24.92 -7.30
C GLU A 14 2.41 23.62 -6.50
N PHE A 15 2.77 23.80 -5.22
CA PHE A 15 2.81 22.71 -4.25
C PHE A 15 1.39 22.32 -3.84
N ARG A 16 1.18 21.04 -3.63
CA ARG A 16 -0.01 20.56 -2.92
C ARG A 16 0.10 20.88 -1.43
N PRO A 17 -1.04 20.94 -0.70
CA PRO A 17 -1.04 21.20 0.74
C PRO A 17 -0.03 20.34 1.50
N GLY A 18 0.79 20.97 2.33
CA GLY A 18 1.81 20.34 3.17
C GLY A 18 3.14 20.05 2.51
N GLN A 19 3.21 19.95 1.18
CA GLN A 19 4.48 19.61 0.51
C GLN A 19 5.56 20.66 0.75
N LYS A 20 5.20 21.94 0.61
CA LYS A 20 6.15 23.05 0.78
C LYS A 20 6.65 23.12 2.22
N GLU A 21 5.75 23.07 3.17
CA GLU A 21 6.03 23.15 4.61
C GLU A 21 6.96 22.00 5.04
N ILE A 22 6.66 20.76 4.62
CA ILE A 22 7.51 19.60 4.91
C ILE A 22 8.90 19.79 4.34
N ILE A 23 9.01 20.22 3.09
CA ILE A 23 10.31 20.45 2.42
C ILE A 23 11.12 21.53 3.13
N GLU A 24 10.49 22.62 3.56
CA GLU A 24 11.13 23.70 4.31
C GLU A 24 11.67 23.19 5.67
N GLN A 25 10.90 22.36 6.40
CA GLN A 25 11.36 21.79 7.67
C GLN A 25 12.57 20.84 7.46
N LEU A 26 12.53 19.99 6.43
CA LEU A 26 13.65 19.11 6.09
C LEU A 26 14.90 19.91 5.70
N TYR A 27 14.73 21.04 5.01
CA TYR A 27 15.84 21.94 4.69
C TYR A 27 16.49 22.53 5.94
N HIS A 28 15.69 22.77 6.99
CA HIS A 28 16.15 23.18 8.31
C HIS A 28 16.62 22.02 9.19
N LYS A 29 16.82 20.82 8.62
CA LYS A 29 17.28 19.60 9.29
C LYS A 29 16.37 19.13 10.43
N ARG A 30 15.08 19.43 10.36
CA ARG A 30 14.08 18.97 11.32
C ARG A 30 13.45 17.67 10.83
N ASP A 31 13.25 16.73 11.76
CA ASP A 31 12.47 15.52 11.49
C ASP A 31 11.02 15.86 11.12
N CYS A 32 10.43 15.10 10.22
CA CYS A 32 9.06 15.32 9.77
C CYS A 32 8.25 14.02 9.76
N ILE A 33 7.02 14.10 10.22
CA ILE A 33 6.00 13.06 10.00
C ILE A 33 4.95 13.68 9.07
N ALA A 34 4.71 13.04 7.95
CA ALA A 34 3.75 13.51 6.96
C ALA A 34 2.67 12.44 6.72
N LEU A 35 1.49 12.67 7.26
CA LEU A 35 0.29 11.90 6.95
C LEU A 35 -0.39 12.55 5.74
N LEU A 36 -0.16 11.96 4.58
CA LEU A 36 -0.66 12.44 3.30
C LEU A 36 -1.44 11.33 2.61
N PRO A 37 -2.72 11.50 2.30
CA PRO A 37 -3.51 10.53 1.55
C PRO A 37 -2.84 10.09 0.25
N THR A 38 -3.21 8.91 -0.25
CA THR A 38 -2.74 8.44 -1.56
C THR A 38 -3.13 9.43 -2.67
N GLY A 39 -2.20 9.69 -3.59
CA GLY A 39 -2.41 10.66 -4.67
C GLY A 39 -1.98 12.09 -4.36
N MET A 40 -1.64 12.43 -3.10
CA MET A 40 -1.17 13.76 -2.72
C MET A 40 0.29 14.06 -3.12
N GLY A 41 0.97 13.12 -3.81
CA GLY A 41 2.34 13.35 -4.27
C GLY A 41 3.39 13.27 -3.17
N LYS A 42 3.30 12.28 -2.28
CA LYS A 42 4.26 12.01 -1.19
C LYS A 42 5.72 12.01 -1.64
N SER A 43 6.00 11.45 -2.83
CA SER A 43 7.36 11.34 -3.37
C SER A 43 8.03 12.69 -3.61
N LEU A 44 7.28 13.74 -3.92
CA LEU A 44 7.83 15.09 -4.08
C LEU A 44 8.49 15.60 -2.80
N CYS A 45 7.98 15.21 -1.63
CA CYS A 45 8.50 15.63 -0.34
C CYS A 45 9.94 15.18 -0.07
N TYR A 46 10.44 14.15 -0.78
CA TYR A 46 11.84 13.74 -0.69
C TYR A 46 12.59 13.90 -2.02
N GLN A 47 11.92 13.83 -3.15
CA GLN A 47 12.57 14.01 -4.45
C GLN A 47 13.09 15.45 -4.63
N LEU A 48 12.28 16.46 -4.34
CA LEU A 48 12.73 17.84 -4.48
C LEU A 48 13.88 18.18 -3.50
N PRO A 49 13.82 17.85 -2.20
CA PRO A 49 14.97 17.97 -1.31
C PRO A 49 16.22 17.23 -1.82
N GLY A 50 16.06 16.02 -2.35
CA GLY A 50 17.16 15.24 -2.89
C GLY A 50 17.91 15.91 -4.07
N TYR A 51 17.25 16.78 -4.82
CA TYR A 51 17.92 17.62 -5.83
C TYR A 51 18.57 18.88 -5.25
N LEU A 52 18.18 19.29 -4.04
CA LEU A 52 18.71 20.47 -3.36
C LEU A 52 19.83 20.14 -2.39
N PHE A 53 19.92 18.90 -1.95
CA PHE A 53 20.95 18.41 -1.06
C PHE A 53 22.18 17.88 -1.81
N ASP A 54 23.34 17.94 -1.16
CA ASP A 54 24.61 17.52 -1.74
C ASP A 54 24.92 16.03 -1.51
N LYS A 55 24.28 15.42 -0.52
CA LYS A 55 24.50 14.03 -0.13
C LYS A 55 23.31 13.15 -0.52
N PRO A 56 23.50 11.81 -0.59
CA PRO A 56 22.43 10.88 -0.90
C PRO A 56 21.21 10.98 0.01
N VAL A 57 20.05 10.69 -0.57
CA VAL A 57 18.79 10.43 0.16
C VAL A 57 18.56 8.93 0.20
N LEU A 58 18.41 8.38 1.39
CA LEU A 58 18.05 6.98 1.60
C LEU A 58 16.53 6.85 1.76
N ILE A 59 15.88 6.05 0.92
CA ILE A 59 14.45 5.78 0.98
C ILE A 59 14.25 4.30 1.35
N VAL A 60 13.67 4.05 2.52
CA VAL A 60 13.27 2.71 2.97
C VAL A 60 11.81 2.52 2.66
N SER A 61 11.49 1.57 1.78
CA SER A 61 10.11 1.28 1.33
C SER A 61 9.83 -0.22 1.40
N PRO A 62 8.63 -0.66 1.82
CA PRO A 62 8.33 -2.07 2.05
C PRO A 62 8.07 -2.86 0.76
N LEU A 63 7.96 -2.19 -0.37
CA LEU A 63 7.46 -2.77 -1.62
C LEU A 63 8.47 -2.68 -2.74
N LEU A 64 8.95 -3.84 -3.18
CA LEU A 64 9.93 -3.96 -4.26
C LEU A 64 9.42 -3.36 -5.58
N SER A 65 8.16 -3.60 -5.93
CA SER A 65 7.54 -3.05 -7.14
C SER A 65 7.46 -1.53 -7.12
N LEU A 66 7.03 -0.95 -5.98
CA LEU A 66 6.96 0.49 -5.82
C LEU A 66 8.35 1.14 -5.91
N MET A 67 9.36 0.54 -5.28
CA MET A 67 10.74 1.02 -5.39
C MET A 67 11.22 1.02 -6.84
N GLN A 68 10.95 -0.06 -7.58
CA GLN A 68 11.34 -0.15 -8.98
C GLN A 68 10.64 0.90 -9.83
N ASP A 69 9.33 1.07 -9.66
CA ASP A 69 8.56 2.11 -10.34
C ASP A 69 9.10 3.52 -10.07
N GLN A 70 9.47 3.82 -8.82
CA GLN A 70 10.07 5.11 -8.46
C GLN A 70 11.45 5.31 -9.12
N VAL A 71 12.27 4.26 -9.14
CA VAL A 71 13.58 4.29 -9.81
C VAL A 71 13.41 4.51 -11.31
N ASP A 72 12.48 3.81 -11.95
CA ASP A 72 12.24 3.93 -13.39
C ASP A 72 11.68 5.31 -13.75
N GLN A 73 10.78 5.86 -12.95
CA GLN A 73 10.29 7.23 -13.13
C GLN A 73 11.42 8.28 -13.00
N LEU A 74 12.32 8.12 -12.03
CA LEU A 74 13.47 9.02 -11.87
C LEU A 74 14.42 8.91 -13.07
N LYS A 75 14.70 7.69 -13.55
CA LYS A 75 15.52 7.44 -14.74
C LYS A 75 14.89 8.05 -16.00
N GLN A 76 13.59 7.89 -16.20
CA GLN A 76 12.84 8.50 -17.31
C GLN A 76 12.91 10.02 -17.31
N ARG A 77 12.98 10.65 -16.13
CA ARG A 77 13.20 12.10 -15.96
C ARG A 77 14.66 12.53 -16.12
N GLY A 78 15.56 11.60 -16.42
CA GLY A 78 16.99 11.87 -16.68
C GLY A 78 17.89 11.74 -15.45
N GLU A 79 17.39 11.36 -14.26
CA GLU A 79 18.25 11.12 -13.10
C GLU A 79 18.88 9.72 -13.20
N LYS A 80 20.19 9.68 -13.42
CA LYS A 80 20.95 8.43 -13.53
C LYS A 80 21.54 7.95 -12.21
N ARG A 81 21.66 8.83 -11.23
CA ARG A 81 22.23 8.53 -9.91
C ARG A 81 21.15 7.99 -8.97
N VAL A 82 20.49 6.93 -9.37
CA VAL A 82 19.44 6.26 -8.60
C VAL A 82 19.63 4.75 -8.64
N VAL A 83 19.48 4.11 -7.48
CA VAL A 83 19.59 2.67 -7.32
C VAL A 83 18.50 2.12 -6.40
N ALA A 84 18.01 0.91 -6.71
CA ALA A 84 17.20 0.12 -5.79
C ALA A 84 18.05 -1.06 -5.27
N LEU A 85 18.41 -1.01 -4.00
CA LEU A 85 19.04 -2.13 -3.31
C LEU A 85 17.93 -3.11 -2.90
N ASN A 86 17.75 -4.16 -3.67
CA ASN A 86 16.72 -5.17 -3.44
C ASN A 86 17.19 -6.57 -3.85
N SER A 87 16.32 -7.57 -3.73
CA SER A 87 16.62 -8.96 -4.06
C SER A 87 16.73 -9.26 -5.57
N PHE A 88 16.38 -8.31 -6.44
CA PHE A 88 16.49 -8.48 -7.90
C PHE A 88 17.89 -8.19 -8.43
N LEU A 89 18.73 -7.49 -7.65
CA LEU A 89 20.12 -7.27 -8.05
C LEU A 89 20.91 -8.57 -8.01
N SER A 90 21.63 -8.85 -9.07
CA SER A 90 22.65 -9.89 -9.07
C SER A 90 23.75 -9.60 -8.02
N PRO A 91 24.48 -10.60 -7.55
CA PRO A 91 25.58 -10.40 -6.60
C PRO A 91 26.62 -9.35 -7.05
N ASN A 92 26.94 -9.34 -8.34
CA ASN A 92 27.90 -8.40 -8.92
C ASN A 92 27.35 -6.95 -8.94
N GLU A 93 26.09 -6.77 -9.37
CA GLU A 93 25.43 -5.47 -9.37
C GLU A 93 25.29 -4.92 -7.95
N LYS A 94 24.95 -5.78 -7.00
CA LYS A 94 24.85 -5.40 -5.59
C LYS A 94 26.22 -4.95 -5.04
N THR A 95 27.28 -5.71 -5.29
CA THR A 95 28.64 -5.37 -4.87
C THR A 95 29.07 -4.03 -5.47
N TYR A 96 28.83 -3.83 -6.78
CA TYR A 96 29.10 -2.57 -7.47
C TYR A 96 28.31 -1.40 -6.84
N ALA A 97 27.01 -1.58 -6.66
CA ALA A 97 26.15 -0.55 -6.06
C ALA A 97 26.61 -0.16 -4.66
N LEU A 98 26.96 -1.13 -3.81
CA LEU A 98 27.47 -0.89 -2.47
C LEU A 98 28.82 -0.17 -2.48
N HIS A 99 29.71 -0.46 -3.42
CA HIS A 99 31.01 0.21 -3.54
C HIS A 99 30.85 1.71 -3.85
N PHE A 100 29.97 2.06 -4.79
CA PHE A 100 29.73 3.41 -5.27
C PHE A 100 28.51 4.08 -4.64
N LEU A 101 28.08 3.62 -3.46
CA LEU A 101 26.82 4.06 -2.83
C LEU A 101 26.78 5.59 -2.60
N HIS A 102 27.90 6.23 -2.34
CA HIS A 102 28.04 7.67 -2.13
C HIS A 102 27.86 8.51 -3.41
N GLU A 103 27.90 7.90 -4.59
CA GLU A 103 27.71 8.60 -5.87
C GLU A 103 26.22 8.71 -6.26
N TYR A 104 25.36 7.88 -5.66
CA TYR A 104 23.94 7.95 -5.94
C TYR A 104 23.31 9.15 -5.23
N ARG A 105 22.31 9.72 -5.87
CA ARG A 105 21.45 10.76 -5.30
C ARG A 105 20.30 10.15 -4.49
N PHE A 106 19.68 9.12 -5.06
CA PHE A 106 18.59 8.40 -4.43
C PHE A 106 18.94 6.92 -4.28
N ILE A 107 18.90 6.45 -3.05
CA ILE A 107 19.14 5.04 -2.70
C ILE A 107 17.83 4.51 -2.14
N PHE A 108 17.15 3.67 -2.91
CA PHE A 108 15.99 2.93 -2.44
C PHE A 108 16.43 1.61 -1.86
N THR A 109 15.85 1.21 -0.74
CA THR A 109 16.13 -0.08 -0.11
C THR A 109 14.88 -0.64 0.56
N SER A 110 14.76 -1.96 0.61
CA SER A 110 13.75 -2.59 1.45
C SER A 110 14.24 -2.72 2.90
N PRO A 111 13.34 -2.73 3.89
CA PRO A 111 13.73 -2.90 5.28
C PRO A 111 14.47 -4.24 5.52
N GLU A 112 14.14 -5.28 4.76
CA GLU A 112 14.80 -6.58 4.81
C GLU A 112 16.27 -6.51 4.37
N MET A 113 16.61 -5.61 3.46
CA MET A 113 18.00 -5.38 3.07
C MET A 113 18.84 -4.83 4.22
N LEU A 114 18.25 -4.08 5.15
CA LEU A 114 18.94 -3.56 6.33
C LEU A 114 19.32 -4.67 7.33
N THR A 115 18.76 -5.87 7.22
CA THR A 115 19.18 -7.03 8.03
C THR A 115 20.56 -7.54 7.60
N GLN A 116 20.99 -7.24 6.37
CA GLN A 116 22.26 -7.70 5.81
C GLN A 116 23.42 -6.84 6.34
N PRO A 117 24.38 -7.41 7.08
CA PRO A 117 25.46 -6.65 7.71
C PRO A 117 26.24 -5.79 6.69
N GLN A 118 26.53 -6.32 5.50
CA GLN A 118 27.26 -5.61 4.46
C GLN A 118 26.54 -4.33 4.00
N VAL A 119 25.21 -4.38 3.84
CA VAL A 119 24.41 -3.21 3.45
C VAL A 119 24.42 -2.18 4.58
N ARG A 120 24.16 -2.63 5.80
CA ARG A 120 24.10 -1.77 6.98
C ARG A 120 25.43 -1.07 7.26
N GLU A 121 26.52 -1.82 7.27
CA GLU A 121 27.86 -1.24 7.49
C GLU A 121 28.24 -0.24 6.40
N ARG A 122 27.86 -0.51 5.15
CA ARG A 122 28.16 0.42 4.07
C ARG A 122 27.31 1.71 4.18
N LEU A 123 26.04 1.60 4.55
CA LEU A 123 25.17 2.75 4.80
C LEU A 123 25.68 3.63 5.95
N LYS A 124 26.24 3.02 7.01
CA LYS A 124 26.86 3.78 8.11
C LYS A 124 28.13 4.55 7.73
N GLN A 125 28.82 4.10 6.67
CA GLN A 125 30.08 4.72 6.21
C GLN A 125 29.86 5.92 5.29
N ILE A 126 28.66 6.16 4.81
CA ILE A 126 28.35 7.28 3.94
C ILE A 126 27.55 8.35 4.69
N GLU A 127 27.82 9.61 4.34
CA GLU A 127 27.00 10.71 4.82
C GLU A 127 25.71 10.79 4.02
N LEU A 128 24.58 10.76 4.72
CA LEU A 128 23.25 10.91 4.13
C LEU A 128 22.72 12.33 4.41
N SER A 129 21.97 12.89 3.46
CA SER A 129 21.27 14.18 3.65
C SER A 129 19.88 14.01 4.25
N LEU A 130 19.22 12.87 3.99
CA LEU A 130 17.87 12.59 4.41
C LEU A 130 17.65 11.07 4.47
N ILE A 131 16.91 10.62 5.47
CA ILE A 131 16.37 9.27 5.53
C ILE A 131 14.85 9.38 5.40
N VAL A 132 14.27 8.59 4.52
CA VAL A 132 12.82 8.51 4.30
C VAL A 132 12.32 7.13 4.71
N ALA A 133 11.41 7.08 5.65
CA ALA A 133 10.62 5.88 5.97
C ALA A 133 9.29 5.99 5.22
N ASP A 134 9.22 5.38 4.04
CA ASP A 134 7.98 5.33 3.25
C ASP A 134 7.07 4.24 3.80
N GLU A 135 5.75 4.46 3.74
CA GLU A 135 4.74 3.64 4.42
C GLU A 135 5.12 3.37 5.90
N ALA A 136 5.47 4.43 6.61
CA ALA A 136 6.02 4.37 7.98
C ALA A 136 5.09 3.70 9.01
N HIS A 137 3.79 3.53 8.68
CA HIS A 137 2.87 2.75 9.53
C HIS A 137 3.31 1.29 9.72
N CYS A 138 4.13 0.74 8.80
CA CYS A 138 4.71 -0.60 8.92
C CYS A 138 5.65 -0.76 10.14
N ILE A 139 6.08 0.33 10.77
CA ILE A 139 6.93 0.28 11.97
C ILE A 139 6.15 -0.10 13.23
N SER A 140 4.82 0.14 13.23
CA SER A 140 4.00 -0.12 14.40
C SER A 140 3.61 -1.59 14.51
N GLN A 141 4.00 -2.22 15.62
CA GLN A 141 3.63 -3.61 15.92
C GLN A 141 2.12 -3.80 16.13
N TRP A 142 1.40 -2.72 16.38
CA TRP A 142 -0.06 -2.68 16.52
C TRP A 142 -0.75 -2.31 15.20
N GLY A 143 0.05 -1.96 14.19
CA GLY A 143 -0.42 -1.65 12.84
C GLY A 143 -0.85 -2.89 12.06
N PHE A 144 -1.55 -2.65 10.99
CA PHE A 144 -2.09 -3.72 10.14
C PHE A 144 -1.03 -4.42 9.28
N ASP A 145 0.09 -3.76 8.97
CA ASP A 145 1.18 -4.29 8.13
C ASP A 145 2.53 -4.16 8.86
N PHE A 146 2.60 -4.72 10.09
CA PHE A 146 3.82 -4.67 10.88
C PHE A 146 4.95 -5.45 10.22
N ARG A 147 6.08 -4.78 10.03
CA ARG A 147 7.33 -5.36 9.52
C ARG A 147 8.46 -5.07 10.50
N PRO A 148 8.92 -6.07 11.26
CA PRO A 148 9.95 -5.87 12.28
C PRO A 148 11.26 -5.31 11.73
N ASP A 149 11.55 -5.56 10.45
CA ASP A 149 12.75 -5.04 9.80
C ASP A 149 12.74 -3.50 9.65
N TYR A 150 11.57 -2.83 9.74
CA TYR A 150 11.49 -1.37 9.83
C TYR A 150 12.13 -0.82 11.11
N LEU A 151 12.11 -1.57 12.21
CA LEU A 151 12.75 -1.17 13.46
C LEU A 151 14.27 -1.04 13.31
N ARG A 152 14.85 -1.68 12.30
CA ARG A 152 16.29 -1.60 12.00
C ARG A 152 16.70 -0.26 11.36
N ILE A 153 15.76 0.57 10.93
CA ILE A 153 16.09 1.94 10.50
C ILE A 153 16.79 2.67 11.65
N GLY A 154 16.34 2.47 12.90
CA GLY A 154 17.00 3.02 14.09
C GLY A 154 18.45 2.55 14.25
N GLU A 155 18.80 1.33 13.81
CA GLU A 155 20.14 0.76 13.95
C GLU A 155 21.19 1.39 13.00
N ILE A 156 20.76 2.01 11.91
CA ILE A 156 21.66 2.72 10.98
C ILE A 156 21.82 4.21 11.32
N LEU A 157 21.06 4.68 12.32
CA LEU A 157 21.16 6.05 12.80
C LEU A 157 22.38 6.16 13.73
N GLY A 158 23.36 6.97 13.35
CA GLY A 158 24.49 7.33 14.19
C GLY A 158 24.19 8.60 15.00
N ASP A 159 25.17 9.04 15.81
CA ASP A 159 25.06 10.25 16.63
C ASP A 159 24.82 11.53 15.81
N THR A 160 25.28 11.54 14.56
CA THR A 160 25.13 12.64 13.61
C THR A 160 24.18 12.28 12.46
N ARG A 161 23.02 11.72 12.81
CA ARG A 161 22.03 11.30 11.82
C ARG A 161 21.45 12.47 11.02
N PRO A 162 21.11 12.28 9.72
CA PRO A 162 20.35 13.27 8.96
C PRO A 162 18.90 13.36 9.48
N PRO A 163 18.14 14.38 9.08
CA PRO A 163 16.70 14.41 9.36
C PRO A 163 16.00 13.19 8.79
N ILE A 164 14.91 12.81 9.42
CA ILE A 164 14.05 11.68 8.99
C ILE A 164 12.72 12.25 8.51
N LEU A 165 12.26 11.76 7.36
CA LEU A 165 10.92 11.96 6.86
C LEU A 165 10.13 10.64 6.95
N ALA A 166 9.17 10.56 7.84
CA ALA A 166 8.22 9.46 7.90
C ALA A 166 6.98 9.80 7.06
N LEU A 167 6.71 8.99 6.04
CA LEU A 167 5.57 9.15 5.13
C LEU A 167 4.58 8.02 5.34
N THR A 168 3.30 8.36 5.48
CA THR A 168 2.22 7.38 5.49
C THR A 168 0.92 7.99 4.95
N ALA A 169 0.01 7.14 4.47
CA ALA A 169 -1.32 7.57 4.06
C ALA A 169 -2.35 7.47 5.19
N THR A 170 -2.13 6.56 6.13
CA THR A 170 -3.06 6.24 7.22
C THR A 170 -2.27 5.98 8.50
N ALA A 171 -2.63 6.66 9.58
CA ALA A 171 -2.07 6.41 10.90
C ALA A 171 -3.06 6.86 11.98
N THR A 172 -3.21 6.05 13.01
CA THR A 172 -3.85 6.44 14.27
C THR A 172 -2.83 7.10 15.18
N ASP A 173 -3.27 7.74 16.26
CA ASP A 173 -2.36 8.36 17.24
C ASP A 173 -1.35 7.37 17.82
N SER A 174 -1.76 6.11 18.03
CA SER A 174 -0.86 5.06 18.50
C SER A 174 0.23 4.75 17.48
N VAL A 175 -0.10 4.70 16.19
CA VAL A 175 0.88 4.49 15.10
C VAL A 175 1.83 5.67 14.99
N LEU A 176 1.33 6.91 15.12
CA LEU A 176 2.18 8.12 15.14
C LEU A 176 3.16 8.12 16.33
N SER A 177 2.71 7.67 17.49
CA SER A 177 3.56 7.52 18.68
C SER A 177 4.66 6.48 18.46
N ASP A 178 4.33 5.34 17.86
CA ASP A 178 5.30 4.30 17.53
C ASP A 178 6.34 4.80 16.51
N ILE A 179 5.91 5.51 15.46
CA ILE A 179 6.81 6.12 14.48
C ILE A 179 7.85 7.02 15.18
N LYS A 180 7.40 7.91 16.07
CA LYS A 180 8.30 8.80 16.84
C LYS A 180 9.29 7.99 17.66
N THR A 181 8.79 6.99 18.38
CA THR A 181 9.59 6.18 19.30
C THR A 181 10.65 5.36 18.57
N TYR A 182 10.26 4.59 17.57
CA TYR A 182 11.16 3.65 16.89
C TYR A 182 12.10 4.31 15.87
N LEU A 183 11.75 5.49 15.34
CA LEU A 183 12.66 6.30 14.53
C LEU A 183 13.48 7.31 15.36
N HIS A 184 13.37 7.26 16.69
CA HIS A 184 14.06 8.18 17.60
C HIS A 184 13.89 9.66 17.22
N MET A 185 12.67 10.04 16.82
CA MET A 185 12.35 11.41 16.46
C MET A 185 12.11 12.26 17.70
N ASN A 186 12.79 13.38 17.81
CA ASN A 186 12.60 14.34 18.88
C ASN A 186 11.84 15.56 18.36
N GLU A 187 10.64 15.78 18.87
CA GLU A 187 9.74 16.89 18.47
C GLU A 187 9.67 17.11 16.95
N PRO A 188 9.30 16.05 16.17
CA PRO A 188 9.21 16.18 14.73
C PRO A 188 8.17 17.22 14.33
N TYR A 189 8.34 17.83 13.16
CA TYR A 189 7.25 18.57 12.53
C TYR A 189 6.21 17.57 12.02
N GLU A 190 4.96 17.71 12.46
CA GLU A 190 3.87 16.86 12.06
C GLU A 190 2.94 17.59 11.10
N PHE A 191 2.84 17.09 9.88
CA PHE A 191 1.82 17.51 8.95
C PHE A 191 0.79 16.40 8.77
N ILE A 192 -0.40 16.61 9.32
CA ILE A 192 -1.51 15.65 9.27
C ILE A 192 -2.58 16.23 8.35
N HIS A 193 -2.65 15.71 7.13
CA HIS A 193 -3.72 16.05 6.20
C HIS A 193 -5.02 15.34 6.58
N ALA A 194 -6.15 15.96 6.28
CA ALA A 194 -7.44 15.29 6.45
C ALA A 194 -7.46 13.98 5.66
N ILE A 195 -7.87 12.90 6.33
CA ILE A 195 -7.97 11.57 5.69
C ILE A 195 -9.22 11.48 4.80
N ASP A 196 -10.17 12.35 5.04
CA ASP A 196 -11.42 12.39 4.27
C ASP A 196 -11.20 12.77 2.80
N ARG A 197 -11.90 12.07 1.94
CA ARG A 197 -11.94 12.27 0.49
C ARG A 197 -13.39 12.49 0.07
N GLU A 198 -13.84 13.74 0.06
CA GLU A 198 -15.22 14.13 -0.18
C GLU A 198 -15.77 13.64 -1.53
N ASN A 199 -14.89 13.55 -2.53
CA ASN A 199 -15.22 13.07 -3.86
C ASN A 199 -15.44 11.55 -3.95
N ILE A 200 -15.11 10.77 -2.91
CA ILE A 200 -15.38 9.34 -2.85
C ILE A 200 -16.69 9.13 -2.09
N LYS A 201 -17.73 8.71 -2.77
CA LYS A 201 -19.01 8.34 -2.16
C LYS A 201 -18.96 6.91 -1.65
N LEU A 202 -19.58 6.65 -0.50
CA LEU A 202 -19.49 5.35 0.19
C LEU A 202 -20.82 4.61 0.11
N ALA A 203 -20.79 3.37 -0.33
CA ALA A 203 -21.97 2.52 -0.34
C ALA A 203 -21.69 1.21 0.38
N LYS A 204 -22.67 0.68 1.08
CA LYS A 204 -22.62 -0.68 1.62
C LYS A 204 -23.94 -1.40 1.35
N TYR A 205 -23.82 -2.70 1.13
CA TYR A 205 -24.96 -3.58 0.94
C TYR A 205 -24.77 -4.84 1.81
N MET A 206 -25.87 -5.25 2.45
CA MET A 206 -25.91 -6.41 3.33
C MET A 206 -26.64 -7.54 2.62
N PHE A 207 -26.07 -8.74 2.69
CA PHE A 207 -26.59 -9.96 2.05
C PHE A 207 -26.80 -11.05 3.09
N GLU A 208 -27.82 -11.86 2.92
CA GLU A 208 -28.04 -13.04 3.74
C GLU A 208 -27.19 -14.22 3.23
N ILE A 209 -26.97 -14.27 1.92
CA ILE A 209 -26.25 -15.35 1.23
C ILE A 209 -24.98 -14.78 0.56
N LYS A 210 -23.84 -15.39 0.85
CA LYS A 210 -22.53 -14.90 0.34
C LYS A 210 -22.42 -14.92 -1.19
N GLU A 211 -23.01 -15.89 -1.82
CA GLU A 211 -23.00 -16.10 -3.26
C GLU A 211 -23.71 -14.96 -4.01
N GLU A 212 -24.76 -14.40 -3.44
CA GLU A 212 -25.52 -13.29 -4.03
C GLU A 212 -24.65 -12.04 -4.26
N LYS A 213 -23.56 -11.88 -3.52
CA LYS A 213 -22.65 -10.74 -3.69
C LYS A 213 -22.01 -10.72 -5.08
N GLN A 214 -21.60 -11.88 -5.60
CA GLN A 214 -20.99 -11.96 -6.94
C GLN A 214 -22.00 -11.65 -8.03
N ASP A 215 -23.23 -12.14 -7.90
CA ASP A 215 -24.33 -11.86 -8.83
C ASP A 215 -24.64 -10.37 -8.81
N TRP A 216 -24.68 -9.76 -7.63
CA TRP A 216 -24.88 -8.33 -7.49
C TRP A 216 -23.78 -7.51 -8.18
N ILE A 217 -22.50 -7.87 -7.96
CA ILE A 217 -21.35 -7.21 -8.62
C ILE A 217 -21.49 -7.33 -10.14
N LEU A 218 -21.80 -8.52 -10.65
CA LEU A 218 -21.96 -8.75 -12.09
C LEU A 218 -23.07 -7.88 -12.69
N GLN A 219 -24.21 -7.79 -12.03
CA GLN A 219 -25.32 -6.93 -12.50
C GLN A 219 -24.94 -5.45 -12.44
N HIS A 220 -24.29 -5.02 -11.36
CA HIS A 220 -23.81 -3.66 -11.20
C HIS A 220 -22.82 -3.25 -12.31
N ILE A 221 -21.85 -4.11 -12.63
CA ILE A 221 -20.83 -3.84 -13.66
C ILE A 221 -21.45 -3.87 -15.07
N LYS A 222 -22.47 -4.69 -15.30
CA LYS A 222 -23.22 -4.68 -16.58
C LYS A 222 -23.94 -3.35 -16.83
N SER A 223 -24.37 -2.68 -15.79
CA SER A 223 -25.11 -1.41 -15.88
C SER A 223 -24.22 -0.18 -15.77
N SER A 224 -22.98 -0.30 -15.24
CA SER A 224 -22.09 0.82 -14.98
C SER A 224 -20.75 0.68 -15.69
N LYS A 225 -20.07 1.83 -15.94
CA LYS A 225 -18.73 1.87 -16.53
C LYS A 225 -17.65 1.97 -15.45
N GLY A 226 -16.47 1.37 -15.75
CA GLY A 226 -15.22 1.60 -15.02
C GLY A 226 -14.53 2.91 -15.43
N PRO A 227 -13.21 2.98 -15.22
CA PRO A 227 -12.36 1.90 -14.72
C PRO A 227 -12.57 1.63 -13.23
N GLY A 228 -12.44 0.37 -12.84
CA GLY A 228 -12.67 -0.04 -11.46
C GLY A 228 -11.78 -1.17 -10.96
N ILE A 229 -11.81 -1.34 -9.63
CA ILE A 229 -11.12 -2.42 -8.92
C ILE A 229 -12.14 -3.20 -8.11
N ILE A 230 -12.06 -4.53 -8.15
CA ILE A 230 -12.88 -5.43 -7.34
C ILE A 230 -11.93 -6.22 -6.43
N TYR A 231 -12.03 -6.00 -5.13
CA TYR A 231 -11.29 -6.77 -4.14
C TYR A 231 -12.04 -8.03 -3.73
N MET A 232 -11.38 -9.17 -3.87
CA MET A 232 -11.93 -10.49 -3.55
C MET A 232 -11.08 -11.22 -2.52
N SER A 233 -11.70 -12.16 -1.81
CA SER A 233 -11.09 -12.87 -0.68
C SER A 233 -9.99 -13.87 -1.07
N SER A 234 -9.96 -14.39 -2.31
CA SER A 234 -8.97 -15.40 -2.69
C SER A 234 -8.50 -15.27 -4.13
N ARG A 235 -7.29 -15.80 -4.40
CA ARG A 235 -6.69 -15.86 -5.74
C ARG A 235 -7.62 -16.58 -6.74
N LYS A 236 -8.17 -17.73 -6.33
CA LYS A 236 -9.08 -18.52 -7.14
C LYS A 236 -10.33 -17.73 -7.53
N LYS A 237 -10.96 -17.05 -6.58
CA LYS A 237 -12.10 -16.17 -6.87
C LYS A 237 -11.75 -15.04 -7.83
N CYS A 238 -10.55 -14.46 -7.72
CA CYS A 238 -10.11 -13.42 -8.66
C CYS A 238 -10.04 -13.95 -10.09
N ASP A 239 -9.45 -15.13 -10.29
CA ASP A 239 -9.33 -15.73 -11.61
C ASP A 239 -10.70 -16.12 -12.18
N GLU A 240 -11.54 -16.80 -11.40
CA GLU A 240 -12.88 -17.21 -11.81
C GLU A 240 -13.77 -16.02 -12.17
N PHE A 241 -13.78 -14.98 -11.33
CA PHE A 241 -14.64 -13.83 -11.57
C PHE A 241 -14.14 -12.95 -12.72
N SER A 242 -12.83 -12.80 -12.90
CA SER A 242 -12.28 -12.10 -14.07
C SER A 242 -12.63 -12.82 -15.37
N GLN A 243 -12.57 -14.15 -15.38
CA GLN A 243 -12.97 -14.95 -16.52
C GLN A 243 -14.48 -14.80 -16.82
N LEU A 244 -15.31 -14.80 -15.78
CA LEU A 244 -16.75 -14.55 -15.92
C LEU A 244 -17.04 -13.19 -16.55
N LEU A 245 -16.31 -12.12 -16.15
CA LEU A 245 -16.45 -10.79 -16.75
C LEU A 245 -16.08 -10.79 -18.23
N ILE A 246 -14.98 -11.46 -18.59
CA ILE A 246 -14.54 -11.61 -19.99
C ILE A 246 -15.60 -12.33 -20.84
N GLU A 247 -16.20 -13.38 -20.33
CA GLU A 247 -17.31 -14.13 -20.99
C GLU A 247 -18.54 -13.26 -21.18
N GLN A 248 -18.73 -12.24 -20.36
CA GLN A 248 -19.78 -11.22 -20.50
C GLN A 248 -19.33 -10.02 -21.33
N HIS A 249 -18.24 -10.14 -22.09
CA HIS A 249 -17.67 -9.09 -22.94
C HIS A 249 -17.24 -7.82 -22.17
N ILE A 250 -16.88 -7.96 -20.89
CA ILE A 250 -16.34 -6.87 -20.07
C ILE A 250 -14.82 -7.06 -19.98
N SER A 251 -14.06 -6.03 -20.33
CA SER A 251 -12.59 -6.07 -20.26
C SER A 251 -12.14 -6.12 -18.79
N ALA A 252 -11.61 -7.26 -18.39
CA ALA A 252 -11.16 -7.50 -17.02
C ALA A 252 -9.87 -8.32 -16.97
N ALA A 253 -9.11 -8.17 -15.89
CA ALA A 253 -7.95 -9.03 -15.62
C ALA A 253 -7.85 -9.32 -14.12
N SER A 254 -7.42 -10.55 -13.76
CA SER A 254 -7.15 -10.92 -12.37
C SER A 254 -5.73 -10.51 -11.96
N TYR A 255 -5.58 -10.05 -10.71
CA TYR A 255 -4.28 -9.64 -10.15
C TYR A 255 -4.12 -10.14 -8.71
N HIS A 256 -3.10 -10.96 -8.46
CA HIS A 256 -2.79 -11.50 -7.14
C HIS A 256 -1.33 -11.98 -7.05
N ALA A 257 -0.84 -12.21 -5.85
CA ALA A 257 0.55 -12.62 -5.58
C ALA A 257 0.94 -14.00 -6.18
N GLY A 258 -0.02 -14.80 -6.65
CA GLY A 258 0.23 -16.07 -7.33
C GLY A 258 0.61 -15.93 -8.82
N LYS A 259 0.52 -14.72 -9.39
CA LYS A 259 0.98 -14.44 -10.76
C LYS A 259 2.45 -14.05 -10.75
N ASP A 260 3.16 -14.32 -11.84
CA ASP A 260 4.55 -13.94 -12.00
C ASP A 260 4.72 -12.40 -11.98
N ALA A 261 5.92 -11.95 -11.64
CA ALA A 261 6.19 -10.51 -11.52
C ALA A 261 5.98 -9.77 -12.85
N GLU A 262 6.38 -10.39 -13.97
CA GLU A 262 6.22 -9.85 -15.32
C GLU A 262 4.74 -9.73 -15.70
N ASP A 263 3.94 -10.77 -15.45
CA ASP A 263 2.49 -10.75 -15.68
C ASP A 263 1.80 -9.65 -14.88
N ARG A 264 2.17 -9.49 -13.60
CA ARG A 264 1.62 -8.45 -12.75
C ARG A 264 1.95 -7.05 -13.28
N GLN A 265 3.17 -6.83 -13.73
CA GLN A 265 3.59 -5.56 -14.31
C GLN A 265 2.83 -5.28 -15.62
N PHE A 266 2.66 -6.29 -16.47
CA PHE A 266 1.93 -6.17 -17.73
C PHE A 266 0.45 -5.83 -17.51
N ILE A 267 -0.23 -6.55 -16.61
CA ILE A 267 -1.63 -6.28 -16.25
C ILE A 267 -1.79 -4.87 -15.69
N GLN A 268 -0.87 -4.44 -14.82
CA GLN A 268 -0.87 -3.09 -14.28
C GLN A 268 -0.74 -2.04 -15.38
N GLN A 269 0.15 -2.24 -16.34
CA GLN A 269 0.34 -1.33 -17.46
C GLN A 269 -0.89 -1.26 -18.36
N GLN A 270 -1.51 -2.40 -18.66
CA GLN A 270 -2.77 -2.45 -19.42
C GLN A 270 -3.89 -1.67 -18.71
N PHE A 271 -4.00 -1.80 -17.39
CA PHE A 271 -4.98 -1.06 -16.62
C PHE A 271 -4.69 0.46 -16.60
N ILE A 272 -3.43 0.85 -16.49
CA ILE A 272 -3.02 2.27 -16.54
C ILE A 272 -3.36 2.88 -17.89
N ASN A 273 -3.17 2.15 -18.98
CA ASN A 273 -3.41 2.58 -20.36
C ASN A 273 -4.89 2.49 -20.81
N ASP A 274 -5.80 2.11 -19.93
CA ASP A 274 -7.22 1.87 -20.23
C ASP A 274 -7.50 0.67 -21.20
N ASP A 275 -6.52 -0.23 -21.40
CA ASP A 275 -6.70 -1.47 -22.18
C ASP A 275 -7.55 -2.50 -21.40
N VAL A 276 -7.47 -2.46 -20.09
CA VAL A 276 -8.28 -3.25 -19.16
C VAL A 276 -9.14 -2.28 -18.33
N GLU A 277 -10.45 -2.54 -18.31
CA GLU A 277 -11.42 -1.69 -17.60
C GLU A 277 -11.53 -2.07 -16.10
N TRP A 278 -11.50 -3.36 -15.79
CA TRP A 278 -11.68 -3.87 -14.43
C TRP A 278 -10.51 -4.73 -13.97
N ILE A 279 -10.01 -4.43 -12.80
CA ILE A 279 -9.07 -5.33 -12.11
C ILE A 279 -9.82 -6.10 -11.02
N VAL A 280 -9.74 -7.43 -11.07
CA VAL A 280 -10.24 -8.31 -10.03
C VAL A 280 -9.04 -8.79 -9.21
N ALA A 281 -8.93 -8.37 -7.96
CA ALA A 281 -7.71 -8.55 -7.22
C ALA A 281 -7.89 -8.97 -5.75
N THR A 282 -6.86 -9.58 -5.20
CA THR A 282 -6.65 -9.61 -3.75
C THR A 282 -6.01 -8.31 -3.28
N ASN A 283 -5.78 -8.14 -1.97
CA ASN A 283 -5.05 -7.01 -1.38
C ASN A 283 -3.63 -6.78 -1.99
N ALA A 284 -3.11 -7.75 -2.76
CA ALA A 284 -1.84 -7.60 -3.47
C ALA A 284 -1.86 -6.50 -4.55
N PHE A 285 -3.05 -6.14 -5.07
CA PHE A 285 -3.18 -5.04 -6.02
C PHE A 285 -3.39 -3.74 -5.28
N GLY A 286 -2.40 -2.88 -5.40
CA GLY A 286 -2.67 -1.63 -4.73
C GLY A 286 -1.51 -0.67 -4.64
N MET A 287 -0.55 -0.93 -3.79
CA MET A 287 0.58 -0.03 -3.61
C MET A 287 1.40 0.04 -4.91
N GLY A 288 1.71 1.26 -5.39
CA GLY A 288 2.42 1.46 -6.66
C GLY A 288 1.54 1.73 -7.88
N VAL A 289 0.23 1.54 -7.82
CA VAL A 289 -0.65 1.80 -8.98
C VAL A 289 -0.96 3.29 -9.10
N HIS A 290 -0.48 3.91 -10.18
CA HIS A 290 -0.65 5.33 -10.49
C HIS A 290 -1.70 5.55 -11.60
N LYS A 291 -2.97 5.19 -11.32
CA LYS A 291 -4.11 5.51 -12.17
C LYS A 291 -5.00 6.51 -11.46
N ASN A 292 -5.23 7.66 -12.08
CA ASN A 292 -5.94 8.77 -11.43
C ASN A 292 -7.47 8.70 -11.59
N ASN A 293 -7.94 8.07 -12.65
CA ASN A 293 -9.34 8.08 -13.08
C ASN A 293 -10.15 6.85 -12.65
N ILE A 294 -9.73 6.12 -11.63
CA ILE A 294 -10.53 4.99 -11.10
C ILE A 294 -11.85 5.53 -10.56
N ARG A 295 -12.95 5.03 -11.11
CA ARG A 295 -14.31 5.47 -10.75
C ARG A 295 -14.94 4.63 -9.66
N GLN A 296 -14.56 3.36 -9.56
CA GLN A 296 -15.20 2.43 -8.64
C GLN A 296 -14.17 1.54 -7.93
N VAL A 297 -14.36 1.35 -6.63
CA VAL A 297 -13.66 0.32 -5.85
C VAL A 297 -14.71 -0.51 -5.14
N ILE A 298 -14.78 -1.80 -5.44
CA ILE A 298 -15.76 -2.72 -4.90
C ILE A 298 -15.06 -3.75 -4.03
N HIS A 299 -15.53 -3.92 -2.80
CA HIS A 299 -15.09 -4.98 -1.90
C HIS A 299 -16.15 -6.08 -1.83
N GLU A 300 -15.84 -7.26 -2.39
CA GLU A 300 -16.69 -8.46 -2.26
C GLU A 300 -16.63 -9.02 -0.85
N SER A 301 -15.51 -8.85 -0.15
CA SER A 301 -15.33 -9.30 1.22
C SER A 301 -14.91 -8.15 2.13
N MET A 302 -15.31 -8.26 3.40
CA MET A 302 -14.95 -7.25 4.40
C MET A 302 -13.43 -7.18 4.60
N PRO A 303 -12.80 -6.01 4.45
CA PRO A 303 -11.39 -5.83 4.78
C PRO A 303 -11.10 -6.13 6.26
N ALA A 304 -9.89 -6.59 6.55
CA ALA A 304 -9.50 -6.99 7.91
C ALA A 304 -9.37 -5.81 8.88
N ASN A 305 -9.28 -4.58 8.39
CA ASN A 305 -9.21 -3.37 9.22
C ASN A 305 -9.56 -2.10 8.43
N VAL A 306 -9.83 -1.04 9.16
CA VAL A 306 -10.22 0.26 8.60
C VAL A 306 -9.10 0.91 7.80
N SER A 307 -7.84 0.74 8.21
CA SER A 307 -6.70 1.36 7.51
C SER A 307 -6.52 0.78 6.11
N ASN A 308 -6.62 -0.55 5.95
CA ASN A 308 -6.58 -1.20 4.64
C ASN A 308 -7.75 -0.72 3.77
N TYR A 309 -8.96 -0.71 4.34
CA TYR A 309 -10.14 -0.21 3.62
C TYR A 309 -9.92 1.20 3.08
N MET A 310 -9.44 2.13 3.93
CA MET A 310 -9.18 3.51 3.53
C MET A 310 -8.07 3.64 2.47
N GLN A 311 -7.02 2.82 2.54
CA GLN A 311 -5.98 2.78 1.51
C GLN A 311 -6.51 2.25 0.17
N GLU A 312 -7.36 1.23 0.19
CA GLU A 312 -7.93 0.61 -0.99
C GLU A 312 -8.95 1.53 -1.66
N ILE A 313 -9.90 2.10 -0.94
CA ILE A 313 -10.85 3.07 -1.50
C ILE A 313 -10.17 4.38 -1.92
N GLY A 314 -9.07 4.78 -1.25
CA GLY A 314 -8.26 5.94 -1.59
C GLY A 314 -7.61 5.90 -2.99
N ARG A 315 -7.72 4.76 -3.71
CA ARG A 315 -7.32 4.63 -5.12
C ARG A 315 -8.29 5.28 -6.07
N ALA A 316 -9.56 5.37 -5.67
CA ALA A 316 -10.61 5.99 -6.47
C ALA A 316 -10.47 7.52 -6.51
N GLY A 317 -10.86 8.12 -7.62
CA GLY A 317 -11.02 9.56 -7.78
C GLY A 317 -9.78 10.41 -7.46
N ARG A 318 -8.58 9.96 -7.78
CA ARG A 318 -7.33 10.75 -7.54
C ARG A 318 -7.25 12.00 -8.40
N ASP A 319 -8.04 12.07 -9.45
CA ASP A 319 -8.21 13.24 -10.31
C ASP A 319 -9.19 14.28 -9.74
N GLY A 320 -9.71 14.06 -8.54
CA GLY A 320 -10.68 14.93 -7.86
C GLY A 320 -12.12 14.76 -8.32
N LYS A 321 -12.38 13.96 -9.36
CA LYS A 321 -13.75 13.68 -9.82
C LYS A 321 -14.44 12.70 -8.90
N GLU A 322 -15.78 12.70 -8.93
CA GLU A 322 -16.57 11.76 -8.14
C GLU A 322 -16.22 10.31 -8.44
N ALA A 323 -16.18 9.52 -7.39
CA ALA A 323 -15.90 8.10 -7.44
C ALA A 323 -16.71 7.38 -6.35
N LEU A 324 -16.86 6.07 -6.49
CA LEU A 324 -17.69 5.24 -5.63
C LEU A 324 -16.87 4.13 -4.98
N ALA A 325 -16.99 3.98 -3.67
CA ALA A 325 -16.48 2.85 -2.91
C ALA A 325 -17.68 2.02 -2.40
N ILE A 326 -17.73 0.76 -2.80
CA ILE A 326 -18.82 -0.16 -2.47
C ILE A 326 -18.27 -1.27 -1.59
N LEU A 327 -18.91 -1.52 -0.47
CA LEU A 327 -18.59 -2.62 0.44
C LEU A 327 -19.79 -3.58 0.52
N LEU A 328 -19.55 -4.83 0.14
CA LEU A 328 -20.55 -5.90 0.27
C LEU A 328 -20.21 -6.74 1.49
N TYR A 329 -21.19 -7.01 2.29
CA TYR A 329 -21.05 -7.81 3.50
C TYR A 329 -22.14 -8.86 3.60
N ALA A 330 -21.76 -10.06 3.97
CA ALA A 330 -22.67 -11.12 4.41
C ALA A 330 -22.22 -11.62 5.77
N GLU A 331 -23.17 -12.06 6.61
CA GLU A 331 -22.87 -12.61 7.93
C GLU A 331 -21.83 -13.72 7.85
N GLY A 332 -20.81 -13.65 8.70
CA GLY A 332 -19.67 -14.57 8.72
C GLY A 332 -18.49 -14.16 7.82
N ASP A 333 -18.53 -13.03 7.11
CA ASP A 333 -17.36 -12.48 6.43
C ASP A 333 -16.26 -12.08 7.41
N GLU A 334 -16.64 -11.64 8.61
CA GLU A 334 -15.72 -11.30 9.69
C GLU A 334 -14.85 -12.47 10.13
N HIS A 335 -15.32 -13.71 10.04
CA HIS A 335 -14.50 -14.88 10.38
C HIS A 335 -13.34 -15.06 9.41
N TYR A 336 -13.58 -14.81 8.13
CA TYR A 336 -12.51 -14.82 7.14
C TYR A 336 -11.53 -13.66 7.37
N ALA A 337 -12.04 -12.47 7.67
CA ALA A 337 -11.21 -11.31 8.01
C ALA A 337 -10.35 -11.56 9.27
N GLN A 338 -10.89 -12.21 10.31
CA GLN A 338 -10.15 -12.62 11.51
C GLN A 338 -9.05 -13.64 11.19
N TYR A 339 -9.35 -14.62 10.34
CA TYR A 339 -8.37 -15.60 9.90
C TYR A 339 -7.19 -14.91 9.19
N ILE A 340 -7.45 -14.10 8.17
CA ILE A 340 -6.42 -13.38 7.42
C ILE A 340 -5.63 -12.41 8.31
N ALA A 341 -6.29 -11.72 9.24
CA ALA A 341 -5.61 -10.78 10.15
C ALA A 341 -4.55 -11.43 11.03
N SER A 342 -4.73 -12.71 11.38
CA SER A 342 -3.86 -13.44 12.31
C SER A 342 -3.02 -14.55 11.68
N GLU A 343 -3.25 -14.87 10.39
CA GLU A 343 -2.59 -15.99 9.69
C GLU A 343 -1.06 -15.87 9.70
N ASP A 344 -0.55 -14.68 9.45
CA ASP A 344 0.89 -14.39 9.36
C ASP A 344 1.52 -14.03 10.72
N LEU A 345 0.83 -14.23 11.85
CA LEU A 345 1.42 -14.04 13.16
C LEU A 345 1.91 -15.36 13.74
N PRO A 346 3.13 -15.38 14.36
CA PRO A 346 3.60 -16.56 15.04
C PRO A 346 2.76 -16.81 16.30
N LYS A 347 2.56 -18.11 16.61
CA LYS A 347 1.80 -18.59 17.79
C LYS A 347 2.76 -19.00 18.90
N ALA A 348 2.26 -19.20 20.12
CA ALA A 348 3.06 -19.65 21.26
C ALA A 348 3.83 -20.95 20.98
N VAL A 349 3.23 -21.89 20.24
CA VAL A 349 3.90 -23.14 19.82
C VAL A 349 5.13 -22.88 18.96
N HIS A 350 5.13 -21.86 18.13
CA HIS A 350 6.29 -21.50 17.30
C HIS A 350 7.40 -20.89 18.14
N VAL A 351 7.10 -20.20 19.25
CA VAL A 351 8.09 -19.71 20.22
C VAL A 351 8.80 -20.87 20.89
N ASP A 352 8.05 -21.91 21.32
CA ASP A 352 8.61 -23.10 21.94
C ASP A 352 9.47 -23.89 20.95
N ALA A 353 9.03 -24.05 19.70
CA ALA A 353 9.79 -24.68 18.64
C ALA A 353 11.10 -23.94 18.36
N TYR A 354 11.06 -22.61 18.22
CA TYR A 354 12.25 -21.77 18.03
C TYR A 354 13.26 -21.97 19.18
N ALA A 355 12.79 -21.91 20.43
CA ALA A 355 13.63 -22.11 21.61
C ALA A 355 14.26 -23.52 21.62
N SER A 356 13.52 -24.55 21.20
CA SER A 356 14.02 -25.92 21.12
C SER A 356 15.12 -26.06 20.06
N TYR A 357 15.00 -25.45 18.90
CA TYR A 357 16.06 -25.43 17.87
C TYR A 357 17.32 -24.76 18.39
N VAL A 358 17.20 -23.63 19.08
CA VAL A 358 18.36 -22.94 19.72
C VAL A 358 19.02 -23.84 20.75
N GLN A 359 18.27 -24.53 21.62
CA GLN A 359 18.80 -25.46 22.59
C GLN A 359 19.54 -26.67 21.98
N MET A 360 19.04 -27.14 20.83
CA MET A 360 19.65 -28.22 20.05
C MET A 360 20.86 -27.75 19.23
N GLN A 361 21.26 -26.47 19.31
CA GLN A 361 22.30 -25.84 18.50
C GLN A 361 22.02 -25.91 17.00
N GLN A 362 20.76 -25.92 16.64
CA GLN A 362 20.28 -25.84 15.24
C GLN A 362 19.86 -24.41 14.91
N GLU A 363 19.98 -24.05 13.64
CA GLU A 363 19.49 -22.75 13.18
C GLU A 363 17.96 -22.74 13.17
N PRO A 364 17.28 -21.83 13.90
CA PRO A 364 15.81 -21.74 13.89
C PRO A 364 15.19 -21.50 12.50
N LYS A 365 16.02 -21.08 11.53
CA LYS A 365 15.61 -20.90 10.14
C LYS A 365 15.07 -22.18 9.49
N ILE A 366 15.39 -23.34 10.03
CA ILE A 366 14.79 -24.63 9.66
C ILE A 366 13.26 -24.57 9.65
N MET A 367 12.64 -23.77 10.53
CA MET A 367 11.18 -23.60 10.57
C MET A 367 10.60 -23.06 9.26
N LEU A 368 11.38 -22.36 8.44
CA LEU A 368 10.98 -21.94 7.09
C LEU A 368 11.07 -23.11 6.10
N ASP A 369 12.14 -23.89 6.19
CA ASP A 369 12.39 -25.02 5.29
C ASP A 369 11.35 -26.14 5.49
N THR A 370 10.87 -26.30 6.72
CA THR A 370 9.81 -27.25 7.11
C THR A 370 8.40 -26.71 6.93
N ALA A 371 8.26 -25.44 6.50
CA ALA A 371 6.98 -24.75 6.38
C ALA A 371 6.14 -24.70 7.69
N GLU A 372 6.79 -24.75 8.85
CA GLU A 372 6.13 -24.62 10.16
C GLU A 372 5.57 -23.20 10.35
N VAL A 373 6.24 -22.19 9.77
CA VAL A 373 5.83 -20.79 9.82
C VAL A 373 5.99 -20.11 8.45
N SER A 374 5.19 -19.08 8.18
CA SER A 374 5.41 -18.20 7.04
C SER A 374 6.69 -17.37 7.22
N GLU A 375 7.24 -16.84 6.13
CA GLU A 375 8.42 -15.97 6.18
C GLU A 375 8.16 -14.74 7.07
N THR A 376 6.98 -14.13 6.96
CA THR A 376 6.56 -13.00 7.81
C THR A 376 6.53 -13.39 9.29
N ALA A 377 5.87 -14.50 9.62
CA ALA A 377 5.80 -14.99 10.99
C ALA A 377 7.20 -15.29 11.56
N TYR A 378 8.07 -15.93 10.76
CA TYR A 378 9.45 -16.20 11.17
C TYR A 378 10.23 -14.90 11.48
N ARG A 379 10.13 -13.87 10.63
CA ARG A 379 10.82 -12.59 10.84
C ARG A 379 10.37 -11.90 12.13
N VAL A 380 9.07 -11.91 12.42
CA VAL A 380 8.52 -11.38 13.67
C VAL A 380 9.07 -12.17 14.87
N LEU A 381 9.07 -13.50 14.77
CA LEU A 381 9.56 -14.39 15.82
C LEU A 381 11.06 -14.20 16.06
N ASP A 382 11.88 -14.26 15.01
CA ASP A 382 13.34 -14.12 15.05
C ASP A 382 13.77 -12.77 15.65
N TYR A 383 13.06 -11.70 15.27
CA TYR A 383 13.35 -10.37 15.81
C TYR A 383 13.16 -10.32 17.33
N TRP A 384 12.01 -10.78 17.82
CA TRP A 384 11.71 -10.67 19.25
C TRP A 384 12.43 -11.72 20.09
N MET A 385 12.66 -12.93 19.58
CA MET A 385 13.41 -13.97 20.29
C MET A 385 14.87 -13.60 20.52
N LYS A 386 15.44 -12.70 19.74
CA LYS A 386 16.79 -12.15 19.93
C LYS A 386 16.87 -11.03 20.97
N GLN A 387 15.73 -10.46 21.36
CA GLN A 387 15.69 -9.27 22.23
C GLN A 387 15.02 -9.52 23.58
N GLU A 388 14.12 -10.48 23.66
CA GLU A 388 13.28 -10.69 24.84
C GLU A 388 13.33 -12.16 25.31
N SER A 389 12.88 -12.38 26.55
CA SER A 389 12.69 -13.74 27.07
C SER A 389 11.51 -14.44 26.40
N ILE A 390 11.53 -15.78 26.38
CA ILE A 390 10.48 -16.64 25.82
C ILE A 390 9.08 -16.21 26.30
N GLU A 391 8.92 -16.01 27.62
CA GLU A 391 7.62 -15.60 28.17
C GLU A 391 7.19 -14.19 27.76
N ALA A 392 8.14 -13.26 27.65
CA ALA A 392 7.85 -11.91 27.16
C ALA A 392 7.40 -11.94 25.69
N VAL A 393 8.07 -12.74 24.85
CA VAL A 393 7.70 -12.92 23.44
C VAL A 393 6.29 -13.53 23.32
N LYS A 394 5.97 -14.58 24.06
CA LYS A 394 4.62 -15.18 24.07
C LYS A 394 3.54 -14.15 24.43
N LYS A 395 3.78 -13.36 25.48
CA LYS A 395 2.86 -12.30 25.92
C LYS A 395 2.70 -11.22 24.85
N ARG A 396 3.78 -10.82 24.19
CA ARG A 396 3.77 -9.84 23.10
C ARG A 396 2.95 -10.34 21.92
N LEU A 397 3.20 -11.57 21.44
CA LEU A 397 2.48 -12.18 20.33
C LEU A 397 0.98 -12.31 20.61
N ALA A 398 0.60 -12.71 21.83
CA ALA A 398 -0.79 -12.77 22.25
C ALA A 398 -1.45 -11.38 22.19
N LYS A 399 -0.75 -10.32 22.62
CA LYS A 399 -1.24 -8.94 22.53
C LYS A 399 -1.35 -8.46 21.08
N MET A 400 -0.37 -8.79 20.20
CA MET A 400 -0.43 -8.47 18.78
C MET A 400 -1.64 -9.14 18.11
N THR A 401 -1.89 -10.41 18.39
CA THR A 401 -3.05 -11.13 17.88
C THR A 401 -4.35 -10.48 18.35
N ALA A 402 -4.45 -10.15 19.64
CA ALA A 402 -5.63 -9.48 20.19
C ALA A 402 -5.88 -8.13 19.52
N SER A 403 -4.86 -7.32 19.31
CA SER A 403 -4.98 -6.01 18.61
C SER A 403 -5.46 -6.16 17.17
N LYS A 404 -4.97 -7.17 16.43
CA LYS A 404 -5.44 -7.42 15.06
C LYS A 404 -6.90 -7.87 15.03
N LEU A 405 -7.33 -8.71 15.97
CA LEU A 405 -8.72 -9.12 16.10
C LEU A 405 -9.63 -7.93 16.49
N GLU A 406 -9.14 -7.05 17.35
CA GLU A 406 -9.84 -5.81 17.69
C GLU A 406 -10.02 -4.90 16.46
N ALA A 407 -8.99 -4.76 15.61
CA ALA A 407 -9.09 -4.00 14.37
C ALA A 407 -10.15 -4.57 13.40
N VAL A 408 -10.33 -5.90 13.35
CA VAL A 408 -11.44 -6.54 12.61
C VAL A 408 -12.79 -6.15 13.21
N GLN A 409 -12.90 -6.12 14.54
CA GLN A 409 -14.14 -5.71 15.22
C GLN A 409 -14.49 -4.23 14.95
N GLU A 410 -13.49 -3.35 14.93
CA GLU A 410 -13.72 -1.94 14.56
C GLU A 410 -14.23 -1.81 13.12
N MET A 411 -13.66 -2.58 12.18
CA MET A 411 -14.16 -2.61 10.79
C MET A 411 -15.61 -3.15 10.74
N LEU A 412 -15.91 -4.20 11.48
CA LEU A 412 -17.26 -4.78 11.55
C LEU A 412 -18.29 -3.76 12.12
N LYS A 413 -17.91 -2.98 13.12
CA LYS A 413 -18.78 -1.91 13.65
C LYS A 413 -19.13 -0.89 12.56
N ILE A 414 -18.16 -0.50 11.72
CA ILE A 414 -18.40 0.44 10.61
C ILE A 414 -19.31 -0.17 9.56
N VAL A 415 -19.13 -1.45 9.26
CA VAL A 415 -19.97 -2.17 8.30
C VAL A 415 -21.41 -2.27 8.78
N THR A 416 -21.61 -2.61 10.04
CA THR A 416 -22.94 -2.85 10.62
C THR A 416 -23.65 -1.60 11.16
N THR A 417 -22.94 -0.46 11.29
CA THR A 417 -23.56 0.77 11.81
C THR A 417 -24.72 1.27 10.95
N SER A 418 -25.73 1.86 11.59
CA SER A 418 -26.77 2.65 10.92
C SER A 418 -26.41 4.14 10.79
N GLN A 419 -25.32 4.58 11.44
CA GLN A 419 -24.84 5.95 11.39
C GLN A 419 -24.08 6.23 10.08
N CYS A 420 -23.70 7.49 9.85
CA CYS A 420 -22.93 7.88 8.70
C CYS A 420 -21.59 7.12 8.62
N MET A 421 -21.38 6.34 7.56
CA MET A 421 -20.13 5.59 7.38
C MET A 421 -18.89 6.50 7.32
N ARG A 422 -19.01 7.66 6.65
CA ARG A 422 -17.92 8.62 6.53
C ARG A 422 -17.47 9.15 7.88
N GLU A 423 -18.43 9.55 8.72
CA GLU A 423 -18.13 10.03 10.08
C GLU A 423 -17.40 8.94 10.90
N GLN A 424 -17.87 7.70 10.85
CA GLN A 424 -17.25 6.59 11.57
C GLN A 424 -15.81 6.30 11.08
N LEU A 425 -15.59 6.30 9.75
CA LEU A 425 -14.27 6.11 9.18
C LEU A 425 -13.29 7.22 9.58
N VAL A 426 -13.71 8.47 9.50
CA VAL A 426 -12.86 9.63 9.85
C VAL A 426 -12.58 9.67 11.35
N GLN A 427 -13.58 9.37 12.17
CA GLN A 427 -13.46 9.32 13.64
C GLN A 427 -12.49 8.21 14.10
N TYR A 428 -12.41 7.08 13.40
CA TYR A 428 -11.45 6.01 13.70
C TYR A 428 -9.99 6.52 13.71
N PHE A 429 -9.68 7.52 12.89
CA PHE A 429 -8.35 8.15 12.83
C PHE A 429 -8.23 9.39 13.74
N GLY A 430 -9.13 9.58 14.69
CA GLY A 430 -9.11 10.73 15.60
C GLY A 430 -9.47 12.07 14.93
N GLN A 431 -9.98 12.05 13.70
CA GLN A 431 -10.35 13.26 12.96
C GLN A 431 -11.86 13.49 12.96
N THR A 432 -12.26 14.68 12.56
CA THR A 432 -13.66 15.05 12.36
C THR A 432 -13.92 15.45 10.92
N VAL A 433 -15.10 15.15 10.40
CA VAL A 433 -15.51 15.56 9.05
C VAL A 433 -15.65 17.07 9.02
N ALA A 434 -14.92 17.75 8.14
CA ALA A 434 -14.88 19.20 8.06
C ALA A 434 -16.23 19.80 7.65
N GLN A 435 -16.97 19.15 6.74
CA GLN A 435 -18.31 19.52 6.32
C GLN A 435 -19.22 18.29 6.28
N LYS A 436 -20.38 18.37 6.93
CA LYS A 436 -21.41 17.33 6.78
C LYS A 436 -22.03 17.44 5.38
N HIS A 437 -21.68 16.51 4.51
CA HIS A 437 -22.35 16.38 3.22
C HIS A 437 -23.71 15.70 3.44
N ALA A 438 -24.77 16.30 2.95
CA ALA A 438 -26.13 15.78 3.14
C ALA A 438 -26.29 14.35 2.60
N ILE A 439 -25.56 14.00 1.51
CA ILE A 439 -25.61 12.70 0.85
C ILE A 439 -24.17 12.24 0.58
N CYS A 440 -23.57 11.53 1.52
CA CYS A 440 -22.17 11.07 1.41
C CYS A 440 -22.03 9.55 1.41
N CYS A 441 -23.03 8.83 1.90
CA CYS A 441 -23.04 7.37 1.95
C CYS A 441 -24.48 6.82 1.88
N THR A 442 -24.62 5.50 1.69
CA THR A 442 -25.94 4.84 1.64
C THR A 442 -26.76 5.06 2.92
N ASN A 443 -26.13 5.13 4.11
CA ASN A 443 -26.83 5.44 5.35
C ASN A 443 -27.35 6.89 5.40
N CYS A 444 -26.80 7.78 4.59
CA CYS A 444 -27.26 9.17 4.44
C CYS A 444 -28.19 9.35 3.21
N GLY A 445 -28.69 8.26 2.62
CA GLY A 445 -29.63 8.30 1.50
C GLY A 445 -28.98 8.39 0.11
N LEU A 446 -27.69 8.03 -0.01
CA LEU A 446 -27.03 7.99 -1.31
C LEU A 446 -27.69 6.93 -2.22
N ASN A 447 -28.13 7.37 -3.41
CA ASN A 447 -28.48 6.47 -4.51
C ASN A 447 -27.30 6.36 -5.47
N ILE A 448 -26.68 5.18 -5.57
CA ILE A 448 -25.50 4.98 -6.42
C ILE A 448 -25.82 5.06 -7.93
N GLU A 449 -27.05 4.76 -8.34
CA GLU A 449 -27.45 4.80 -9.74
C GLU A 449 -27.30 6.20 -10.36
N THR A 450 -27.44 7.24 -9.53
CA THR A 450 -27.33 8.63 -9.99
C THR A 450 -25.89 9.09 -10.21
N LEU A 451 -24.91 8.34 -9.71
CA LEU A 451 -23.48 8.69 -9.76
C LEU A 451 -22.74 7.99 -10.90
N MET A 452 -23.34 6.94 -11.45
CA MET A 452 -22.63 6.08 -12.38
C MET A 452 -22.96 6.44 -13.83
N GLU A 453 -21.94 6.51 -14.67
CA GLU A 453 -22.15 6.48 -16.09
C GLU A 453 -22.76 5.14 -16.49
N SER A 454 -23.93 5.19 -17.13
CA SER A 454 -24.55 3.97 -17.64
C SER A 454 -23.69 3.37 -18.76
N ARG A 455 -23.54 2.06 -18.74
CA ARG A 455 -22.95 1.33 -19.85
C ARG A 455 -23.99 1.32 -20.99
N GLU A 456 -23.72 2.01 -22.09
CA GLU A 456 -24.48 1.80 -23.30
C GLU A 456 -24.30 0.33 -23.70
N ILE A 457 -25.42 -0.40 -23.85
CA ILE A 457 -25.40 -1.74 -24.42
C ILE A 457 -25.00 -1.55 -25.90
N VAL A 458 -23.70 -1.58 -26.16
CA VAL A 458 -23.21 -1.59 -27.54
C VAL A 458 -23.72 -2.89 -28.15
N LYS A 459 -24.76 -2.79 -28.98
CA LYS A 459 -25.12 -3.87 -29.91
C LYS A 459 -23.81 -4.30 -30.56
N GLN A 460 -23.45 -5.56 -30.42
CA GLN A 460 -22.22 -6.22 -30.86
C GLN A 460 -21.52 -5.45 -31.98
N LYS A 461 -20.40 -4.79 -31.68
CA LYS A 461 -19.39 -4.56 -32.71
C LYS A 461 -18.95 -5.96 -33.11
N GLU A 462 -19.19 -6.31 -34.37
CA GLU A 462 -18.68 -7.52 -34.97
C GLU A 462 -17.22 -7.66 -34.53
N THR A 463 -16.94 -8.70 -33.73
CA THR A 463 -15.58 -9.01 -33.35
C THR A 463 -14.88 -9.42 -34.62
N LEU A 464 -14.06 -8.51 -35.16
CA LEU A 464 -13.16 -8.82 -36.26
C LEU A 464 -12.47 -10.15 -35.89
N ASN A 465 -12.56 -11.13 -36.77
CA ASN A 465 -11.83 -12.39 -36.58
C ASN A 465 -10.32 -12.13 -36.60
N TRP A 466 -9.53 -13.13 -36.20
CA TRP A 466 -8.07 -12.96 -36.05
C TRP A 466 -7.42 -12.43 -37.34
N ASP A 467 -7.84 -12.93 -38.51
CA ASP A 467 -7.33 -12.53 -39.82
C ASP A 467 -7.66 -11.08 -40.15
N GLU A 468 -8.83 -10.61 -39.79
CA GLU A 468 -9.25 -9.21 -39.97
C GLU A 468 -8.50 -8.26 -39.04
N ARG A 469 -8.22 -8.68 -37.81
CA ARG A 469 -7.36 -7.91 -36.88
C ARG A 469 -5.92 -7.84 -37.40
N LEU A 470 -5.39 -8.94 -37.90
CA LEU A 470 -4.05 -8.99 -38.47
C LEU A 470 -3.94 -8.13 -39.73
N ARG A 471 -4.91 -8.17 -40.63
CA ARG A 471 -4.98 -7.32 -41.83
C ARG A 471 -5.04 -5.84 -41.44
N LYS A 472 -5.85 -5.48 -40.45
CA LYS A 472 -5.95 -4.11 -39.94
C LYS A 472 -4.64 -3.61 -39.32
N LEU A 473 -3.91 -4.48 -38.62
CA LEU A 473 -2.59 -4.18 -38.02
C LEU A 473 -1.48 -4.05 -39.07
N LEU A 474 -1.48 -4.90 -40.13
CA LEU A 474 -0.42 -4.97 -41.13
C LEU A 474 -0.62 -4.01 -42.31
N PHE A 475 -1.84 -3.71 -42.67
CA PHE A 475 -2.15 -2.99 -43.91
C PHE A 475 -2.93 -1.66 -43.73
N GLY A 476 -3.26 -1.31 -42.46
CA GLY A 476 -3.96 -0.05 -42.18
C GLY A 476 -5.15 0.23 -43.14
N TYR A 477 -6.33 -0.06 -42.76
CA TYR A 477 -7.61 0.16 -43.49
C TYR A 477 -7.67 -0.29 -44.97
N ILE A 478 -8.53 -1.23 -45.21
CA ILE A 478 -9.24 -1.32 -46.50
C ILE A 478 -10.51 -0.49 -46.39
#